data_bd50d3c31b387ee55df0f51f71d10091
#
_entry.id   bd50d3c31b387ee55df0f51f71d10091
#
_cell.length_a   1.000
_cell.length_b   1.000
_cell.length_c   1.000
_cell.angle_alpha   90.00
_cell.angle_beta   90.00
_cell.angle_gamma   90.00
#
_symmetry.space_group_name_H-M   'P 1'
#
loop_
_entity.id
_entity.type
_entity.pdbx_description
1 polymer ?
#
loop_
_entity_poly.entity_id
_entity_poly.type
_entity_poly.pdbx_seq_one_letter_code
_entity_poly.pdbx_strand_id
1 'polypeptide(L)'
;MIEVVGDSSRNGEVALVRLTLDGDRIVDADADGLERPLAGLSLLEAAAVPGEKLAADALANALAQVFRATPEPNRVAVAMSGGVDSAVALLHAGRDAIGVTLRLWIDPAAPDSERACCSPEAVIAARETCHARGLPHVTLDLRDEFRRAVVAPFIRGYAAGETPNPCIRCNGSFRFAELLAFAERAGASRLATGHYARIVERDGFRLLARARDPVKDQSYMLARLDPRLLGRIWFPLGEQTKDETRAEAERAGLAASRRAESQEACFLGGGDYRDFLRRHGVAAEPGEIIDEDGRHRGKHAGFWGFTTGQRRGLGVSSHQPLYVLSTDAQANTVVVGPRESLAVETISARGRLYVQVDRAEVKWRYRSPAVPAAVVQTERGFRLHLDAPAYGVSPGQAAVLYDDGVVVGAGVL
;
A
#
# COMPACT_ATOMS: atom_id res chain seq x y z
N MET A 1 3.86 19.53 32.16
CA MET A 1 3.85 20.31 30.89
C MET A 1 4.91 19.74 29.97
N ILE A 2 4.62 19.62 28.69
CA ILE A 2 5.52 19.10 27.65
C ILE A 2 5.62 20.18 26.57
N GLU A 3 6.83 20.50 26.13
CA GLU A 3 7.07 21.38 24.98
C GLU A 3 7.32 20.52 23.73
N VAL A 4 6.67 20.88 22.62
CA VAL A 4 6.81 20.22 21.33
C VAL A 4 7.03 21.27 20.24
N VAL A 5 7.97 20.98 19.35
CA VAL A 5 8.29 21.87 18.23
C VAL A 5 8.07 21.11 16.93
N GLY A 6 7.36 21.74 16.02
CA GLY A 6 7.25 21.32 14.64
C GLY A 6 7.79 22.38 13.71
N ASP A 7 8.52 21.98 12.70
CA ASP A 7 9.06 22.85 11.67
C ASP A 7 8.63 22.39 10.28
N SER A 8 8.63 23.32 9.35
CA SER A 8 8.47 23.05 7.93
C SER A 8 9.28 24.06 7.12
N SER A 9 9.84 23.61 6.01
CA SER A 9 10.61 24.48 5.13
C SER A 9 10.26 24.25 3.66
N ARG A 10 10.17 25.34 2.88
CA ARG A 10 9.89 25.29 1.44
C ARG A 10 10.50 26.52 0.75
N ASN A 11 11.25 26.31 -0.32
CA ASN A 11 11.85 27.40 -1.12
C ASN A 11 12.70 28.43 -0.32
N GLY A 12 13.34 27.97 0.77
CA GLY A 12 14.14 28.83 1.64
C GLY A 12 13.34 29.55 2.74
N GLU A 13 12.01 29.44 2.75
CA GLU A 13 11.18 29.88 3.86
C GLU A 13 11.05 28.78 4.91
N VAL A 14 10.96 29.15 6.17
CA VAL A 14 10.82 28.22 7.31
C VAL A 14 9.65 28.70 8.17
N ALA A 15 8.76 27.80 8.53
CA ALA A 15 7.78 28.02 9.57
C ALA A 15 8.09 27.13 10.78
N LEU A 16 7.88 27.66 11.96
CA LEU A 16 8.09 26.97 13.23
C LEU A 16 6.80 27.10 14.05
N VAL A 17 6.39 25.99 14.64
CA VAL A 17 5.28 25.95 15.61
C VAL A 17 5.80 25.34 16.90
N ARG A 18 5.66 26.07 18.00
CA ARG A 18 5.99 25.58 19.34
C ARG A 18 4.71 25.49 20.16
N LEU A 19 4.51 24.35 20.79
CA LEU A 19 3.34 24.07 21.62
C LEU A 19 3.79 23.68 23.02
N THR A 20 3.20 24.30 24.03
CA THR A 20 3.30 23.85 25.42
C THR A 20 2.00 23.18 25.83
N LEU A 21 2.09 21.97 26.33
CA LEU A 21 0.94 21.09 26.59
C LEU A 21 0.80 20.76 28.07
N ASP A 22 -0.46 20.73 28.53
CA ASP A 22 -0.88 20.06 29.75
C ASP A 22 -1.92 19.00 29.42
N GLY A 23 -1.51 17.72 29.50
CA GLY A 23 -2.33 16.62 29.00
C GLY A 23 -2.52 16.64 27.50
N ASP A 24 -3.78 16.77 27.04
CA ASP A 24 -4.18 16.89 25.63
C ASP A 24 -4.55 18.34 25.24
N ARG A 25 -4.33 19.33 26.14
CA ARG A 25 -4.60 20.75 25.91
C ARG A 25 -3.33 21.54 25.67
N ILE A 26 -3.41 22.46 24.73
CA ILE A 26 -2.39 23.46 24.45
C ILE A 26 -2.59 24.61 25.44
N VAL A 27 -1.64 24.82 26.34
CA VAL A 27 -1.67 25.92 27.32
C VAL A 27 -1.00 27.18 26.79
N ASP A 28 -0.01 27.00 25.90
CA ASP A 28 0.66 28.10 25.22
C ASP A 28 1.11 27.65 23.82
N ALA A 29 1.16 28.57 22.86
CA ALA A 29 1.57 28.31 21.49
C ALA A 29 2.23 29.54 20.87
N ASP A 30 3.36 29.29 20.21
CA ASP A 30 4.04 30.24 19.33
C ASP A 30 3.89 29.70 17.89
N ALA A 31 3.02 30.32 17.10
CA ALA A 31 2.64 29.84 15.78
C ALA A 31 2.05 30.96 14.92
N ASP A 32 2.81 31.43 13.95
CA ASP A 32 2.36 32.39 12.96
C ASP A 32 1.74 31.71 11.73
N GLY A 33 0.87 32.42 11.01
CA GLY A 33 0.27 31.96 9.75
C GLY A 33 -0.90 30.98 9.92
N LEU A 34 -1.45 30.83 11.13
CA LEU A 34 -2.66 30.05 11.40
C LEU A 34 -3.89 30.97 11.49
N GLU A 35 -5.08 30.46 11.09
CA GLU A 35 -6.31 31.26 11.05
C GLU A 35 -6.87 31.62 12.43
N ARG A 36 -6.44 30.91 13.48
CA ARG A 36 -6.82 31.23 14.87
C ARG A 36 -5.76 30.80 15.88
N PRO A 37 -5.75 31.42 17.08
CA PRO A 37 -4.86 31.02 18.18
C PRO A 37 -5.08 29.55 18.60
N LEU A 38 -4.01 28.89 19.02
CA LEU A 38 -4.05 27.50 19.47
C LEU A 38 -4.19 27.34 20.98
N ALA A 39 -3.83 28.36 21.76
CA ALA A 39 -3.90 28.30 23.22
C ALA A 39 -5.33 28.03 23.70
N GLY A 40 -5.48 27.09 24.63
CA GLY A 40 -6.79 26.63 25.15
C GLY A 40 -7.43 25.50 24.33
N LEU A 41 -6.96 25.21 23.13
CA LEU A 41 -7.49 24.11 22.31
C LEU A 41 -6.96 22.73 22.78
N SER A 42 -7.78 21.71 22.58
CA SER A 42 -7.29 20.32 22.58
C SER A 42 -6.47 20.02 21.34
N LEU A 43 -5.65 18.96 21.37
CA LEU A 43 -4.89 18.51 20.20
C LEU A 43 -5.82 18.17 19.00
N LEU A 44 -7.01 17.67 19.27
CA LEU A 44 -8.02 17.37 18.25
C LEU A 44 -8.56 18.65 17.59
N GLU A 45 -8.89 19.67 18.37
CA GLU A 45 -9.36 20.97 17.86
C GLU A 45 -8.26 21.70 17.10
N ALA A 46 -6.99 21.64 17.59
CA ALA A 46 -5.85 22.23 16.91
C ALA A 46 -5.59 21.55 15.53
N ALA A 47 -5.80 20.25 15.43
CA ALA A 47 -5.66 19.50 14.15
C ALA A 47 -6.71 19.88 13.10
N ALA A 48 -7.75 20.64 13.48
CA ALA A 48 -8.76 21.17 12.56
C ALA A 48 -8.53 22.66 12.21
N VAL A 49 -7.44 23.29 12.70
CA VAL A 49 -7.14 24.71 12.44
C VAL A 49 -6.50 24.86 11.06
N PRO A 50 -7.13 25.60 10.13
CA PRO A 50 -6.50 25.95 8.87
C PRO A 50 -5.39 26.97 9.06
N GLY A 51 -4.56 27.10 8.02
CA GLY A 51 -3.47 28.08 8.01
C GLY A 51 -2.72 28.10 6.68
N GLU A 52 -1.79 28.99 6.56
CA GLU A 52 -0.84 29.00 5.44
C GLU A 52 -0.12 27.65 5.33
N LYS A 53 0.21 27.25 4.11
CA LYS A 53 0.74 25.88 3.84
C LYS A 53 1.90 25.51 4.76
N LEU A 54 2.85 26.41 4.93
CA LEU A 54 4.06 26.16 5.73
C LEU A 54 3.73 26.04 7.22
N ALA A 55 2.92 26.96 7.74
CA ALA A 55 2.48 26.98 9.14
C ALA A 55 1.65 25.74 9.47
N ALA A 56 0.72 25.37 8.58
CA ALA A 56 -0.10 24.17 8.73
C ALA A 56 0.73 22.87 8.65
N ASP A 57 1.81 22.83 7.85
CA ASP A 57 2.75 21.71 7.83
C ASP A 57 3.58 21.65 9.12
N ALA A 58 4.04 22.78 9.64
CA ALA A 58 4.75 22.85 10.92
C ALA A 58 3.85 22.41 12.09
N LEU A 59 2.60 22.89 12.13
CA LEU A 59 1.60 22.43 13.10
C LEU A 59 1.36 20.92 13.02
N ALA A 60 1.18 20.39 11.81
CA ALA A 60 0.99 18.95 11.62
C ALA A 60 2.19 18.13 12.12
N ASN A 61 3.43 18.64 11.92
CA ASN A 61 4.65 18.01 12.40
C ASN A 61 4.77 18.06 13.94
N ALA A 62 4.34 19.16 14.59
CA ALA A 62 4.26 19.23 16.05
C ALA A 62 3.22 18.25 16.61
N LEU A 63 2.01 18.27 16.06
CA LEU A 63 0.92 17.40 16.51
C LEU A 63 1.23 15.92 16.33
N ALA A 64 1.87 15.52 15.24
CA ALA A 64 2.21 14.12 14.98
C ALA A 64 3.00 13.44 16.10
N GLN A 65 3.83 14.22 16.83
CA GLN A 65 4.69 13.72 17.92
C GLN A 65 3.89 13.36 19.16
N VAL A 66 2.79 14.06 19.41
CA VAL A 66 2.07 14.00 20.71
C VAL A 66 0.59 13.70 20.57
N PHE A 67 0.08 13.55 19.34
CA PHE A 67 -1.35 13.46 19.08
C PHE A 67 -2.01 12.32 19.84
N ARG A 68 -3.00 12.67 20.62
CA ARG A 68 -3.94 11.78 21.31
C ARG A 68 -5.25 12.49 21.53
N ALA A 69 -6.32 11.73 21.62
CA ALA A 69 -7.63 12.25 21.94
C ALA A 69 -8.43 11.24 22.77
N THR A 70 -9.36 11.74 23.57
CA THR A 70 -10.28 10.90 24.33
C THR A 70 -11.05 9.95 23.43
N PRO A 71 -11.20 8.66 23.77
CA PRO A 71 -11.97 7.72 22.99
C PRO A 71 -13.43 8.14 22.82
N GLU A 72 -13.91 8.03 21.58
CA GLU A 72 -15.30 8.32 21.20
C GLU A 72 -15.85 7.18 20.36
N PRO A 73 -17.01 6.58 20.74
CA PRO A 73 -17.56 5.40 20.08
C PRO A 73 -17.84 5.58 18.58
N ASN A 74 -18.23 6.79 18.18
CA ASN A 74 -18.59 7.11 16.79
C ASN A 74 -17.42 7.67 15.98
N ARG A 75 -16.27 7.96 16.61
CA ARG A 75 -15.11 8.49 15.90
C ARG A 75 -14.53 7.46 14.95
N VAL A 76 -14.29 7.90 13.72
CA VAL A 76 -13.68 7.09 12.65
C VAL A 76 -12.39 7.75 12.18
N ALA A 77 -11.26 7.06 12.28
CA ALA A 77 -10.03 7.48 11.62
C ALA A 77 -10.14 7.14 10.12
N VAL A 78 -9.84 8.09 9.26
CA VAL A 78 -9.91 7.91 7.80
C VAL A 78 -8.54 8.07 7.18
N ALA A 79 -8.04 7.01 6.54
CA ALA A 79 -6.79 7.06 5.81
C ALA A 79 -6.93 7.92 4.55
N MET A 80 -6.29 9.08 4.55
CA MET A 80 -6.34 10.06 3.48
C MET A 80 -5.11 9.95 2.58
N SER A 81 -5.33 9.88 1.27
CA SER A 81 -4.26 9.87 0.25
C SER A 81 -4.29 11.11 -0.66
N GLY A 82 -5.19 12.05 -0.40
CA GLY A 82 -5.46 13.18 -1.28
C GLY A 82 -6.16 12.80 -2.59
N GLY A 83 -6.52 11.54 -2.79
CA GLY A 83 -7.27 11.05 -3.94
C GLY A 83 -8.78 10.97 -3.68
N VAL A 84 -9.57 10.83 -4.76
CA VAL A 84 -11.03 10.81 -4.74
C VAL A 84 -11.60 9.73 -3.81
N ASP A 85 -11.02 8.53 -3.82
CA ASP A 85 -11.54 7.40 -3.04
C ASP A 85 -11.46 7.66 -1.53
N SER A 86 -10.33 8.20 -1.06
CA SER A 86 -10.17 8.56 0.35
C SER A 86 -11.06 9.74 0.76
N ALA A 87 -11.30 10.68 -0.16
CA ALA A 87 -12.18 11.81 0.09
C ALA A 87 -13.66 11.38 0.21
N VAL A 88 -14.12 10.41 -0.61
CA VAL A 88 -15.45 9.83 -0.48
C VAL A 88 -15.55 8.95 0.78
N ALA A 89 -14.52 8.19 1.12
CA ALA A 89 -14.48 7.46 2.38
C ALA A 89 -14.62 8.40 3.60
N LEU A 90 -14.05 9.62 3.53
CA LEU A 90 -14.22 10.64 4.56
C LEU A 90 -15.68 11.14 4.65
N LEU A 91 -16.38 11.30 3.51
CA LEU A 91 -17.80 11.65 3.51
C LEU A 91 -18.65 10.61 4.25
N HIS A 92 -18.40 9.33 3.95
CA HIS A 92 -19.11 8.22 4.61
C HIS A 92 -18.83 8.14 6.11
N ALA A 93 -17.63 8.55 6.54
CA ALA A 93 -17.25 8.56 7.95
C ALA A 93 -17.96 9.64 8.78
N GLY A 94 -18.46 10.70 8.12
CA GLY A 94 -19.32 11.71 8.73
C GLY A 94 -18.57 12.76 9.57
N ARG A 95 -19.30 13.36 10.53
CA ARG A 95 -18.83 14.55 11.27
C ARG A 95 -17.82 14.24 12.38
N ASP A 96 -17.80 13.01 12.87
CA ASP A 96 -16.88 12.56 13.92
C ASP A 96 -15.61 11.94 13.33
N ALA A 97 -15.34 12.20 12.05
CA ALA A 97 -14.16 11.68 11.39
C ALA A 97 -12.89 12.46 11.74
N ILE A 98 -11.76 11.77 11.74
CA ILE A 98 -10.43 12.36 11.76
C ILE A 98 -9.62 11.83 10.59
N GLY A 99 -9.11 12.72 9.74
CA GLY A 99 -8.23 12.34 8.64
C GLY A 99 -6.82 12.03 9.13
N VAL A 100 -6.21 10.99 8.55
CA VAL A 100 -4.79 10.68 8.77
C VAL A 100 -4.10 10.39 7.44
N THR A 101 -2.97 11.05 7.21
CA THR A 101 -2.12 10.78 6.05
C THR A 101 -0.79 10.21 6.52
N LEU A 102 -0.36 9.11 5.88
CA LEU A 102 0.99 8.57 6.07
C LEU A 102 1.91 9.21 5.03
N ARG A 103 2.90 9.97 5.48
CA ARG A 103 4.00 10.45 4.65
C ARG A 103 5.02 9.32 4.53
N LEU A 104 5.03 8.64 3.39
CA LEU A 104 5.89 7.51 3.12
C LEU A 104 7.10 7.94 2.28
N TRP A 105 8.14 7.14 2.31
CA TRP A 105 9.33 7.38 1.50
C TRP A 105 9.03 7.17 0.01
N ILE A 106 9.49 8.11 -0.80
CA ILE A 106 9.44 8.10 -2.27
C ILE A 106 10.89 8.25 -2.75
N ASP A 107 11.25 7.58 -3.84
CA ASP A 107 12.56 7.76 -4.46
C ASP A 107 12.73 9.22 -4.89
N PRO A 108 13.73 9.96 -4.35
CA PRO A 108 13.96 11.35 -4.74
C PRO A 108 14.24 11.56 -6.22
N ALA A 109 14.72 10.51 -6.91
CA ALA A 109 15.00 10.52 -8.35
C ALA A 109 13.83 10.00 -9.20
N ALA A 110 12.65 9.79 -8.61
CA ALA A 110 11.48 9.33 -9.34
C ALA A 110 10.92 10.43 -10.27
N PRO A 111 10.54 10.11 -11.53
CA PRO A 111 10.10 11.11 -12.52
C PRO A 111 8.83 11.86 -12.09
N ASP A 112 7.88 11.18 -11.47
CA ASP A 112 6.56 11.68 -11.07
C ASP A 112 6.39 11.67 -9.54
N SER A 113 7.45 11.97 -8.78
CA SER A 113 7.40 11.98 -7.31
C SER A 113 6.27 12.87 -6.75
N GLU A 114 5.93 13.95 -7.44
CA GLU A 114 4.83 14.87 -7.09
C GLU A 114 3.44 14.23 -7.23
N ARG A 115 3.29 13.21 -8.06
CA ARG A 115 2.03 12.49 -8.28
C ARG A 115 1.82 11.31 -7.34
N ALA A 116 2.82 10.95 -6.57
CA ALA A 116 2.68 9.87 -5.61
C ALA A 116 1.65 10.23 -4.52
N CYS A 117 0.94 9.24 -4.02
CA CYS A 117 -0.07 9.43 -2.95
C CYS A 117 0.52 9.94 -1.62
N CYS A 118 1.83 10.00 -1.51
CA CYS A 118 2.58 10.47 -0.34
C CYS A 118 3.38 11.75 -0.65
N SER A 119 3.14 12.38 -1.81
CA SER A 119 3.78 13.66 -2.17
C SER A 119 3.31 14.78 -1.25
N PRO A 120 4.09 15.86 -1.08
CA PRO A 120 3.65 17.03 -0.32
C PRO A 120 2.29 17.57 -0.79
N GLU A 121 2.05 17.58 -2.09
CA GLU A 121 0.80 18.03 -2.71
C GLU A 121 -0.38 17.11 -2.34
N ALA A 122 -0.14 15.80 -2.21
CA ALA A 122 -1.15 14.84 -1.79
C ALA A 122 -1.52 15.03 -0.30
N VAL A 123 -0.52 15.27 0.54
CA VAL A 123 -0.72 15.58 1.97
C VAL A 123 -1.53 16.87 2.14
N ILE A 124 -1.14 17.95 1.42
CA ILE A 124 -1.87 19.23 1.45
C ILE A 124 -3.32 19.03 1.01
N ALA A 125 -3.56 18.36 -0.11
CA ALA A 125 -4.92 18.11 -0.60
C ALA A 125 -5.77 17.26 0.36
N ALA A 126 -5.15 16.30 1.05
CA ALA A 126 -5.83 15.50 2.08
C ALA A 126 -6.25 16.37 3.25
N ARG A 127 -5.35 17.23 3.75
CA ARG A 127 -5.62 18.18 4.84
C ARG A 127 -6.69 19.19 4.46
N GLU A 128 -6.58 19.83 3.29
CA GLU A 128 -7.57 20.78 2.79
C GLU A 128 -8.95 20.13 2.66
N THR A 129 -9.02 18.87 2.22
CA THR A 129 -10.29 18.13 2.14
C THR A 129 -10.93 17.94 3.51
N CYS A 130 -10.14 17.67 4.55
CA CYS A 130 -10.63 17.59 5.93
C CYS A 130 -11.04 18.96 6.48
N HIS A 131 -10.18 19.97 6.39
CA HIS A 131 -10.40 21.31 6.93
C HIS A 131 -11.61 22.01 6.28
N ALA A 132 -11.83 21.85 4.98
CA ALA A 132 -13.02 22.35 4.29
C ALA A 132 -14.34 21.80 4.85
N ARG A 133 -14.29 20.76 5.69
CA ARG A 133 -15.43 20.15 6.40
C ARG A 133 -15.38 20.37 7.91
N GLY A 134 -14.45 21.20 8.39
CA GLY A 134 -14.23 21.40 9.82
C GLY A 134 -13.71 20.16 10.55
N LEU A 135 -13.09 19.20 9.81
CA LEU A 135 -12.57 17.96 10.36
C LEU A 135 -11.07 18.05 10.64
N PRO A 136 -10.60 17.44 11.75
CA PRO A 136 -9.18 17.37 12.06
C PRO A 136 -8.43 16.49 11.08
N HIS A 137 -7.14 16.84 10.84
CA HIS A 137 -6.24 16.07 10.02
C HIS A 137 -4.85 15.98 10.66
N VAL A 138 -4.28 14.78 10.68
CA VAL A 138 -2.93 14.52 11.19
C VAL A 138 -2.08 13.86 10.11
N THR A 139 -0.82 14.28 10.00
CA THR A 139 0.16 13.67 9.10
C THR A 139 1.19 12.92 9.94
N LEU A 140 1.39 11.64 9.66
CA LEU A 140 2.43 10.82 10.29
C LEU A 140 3.62 10.67 9.33
N ASP A 141 4.79 11.13 9.73
CA ASP A 141 6.01 10.94 8.96
C ASP A 141 6.61 9.55 9.27
N LEU A 142 6.44 8.64 8.34
CA LEU A 142 6.87 7.25 8.44
C LEU A 142 7.82 6.87 7.30
N ARG A 143 8.57 7.85 6.77
CA ARG A 143 9.47 7.63 5.64
C ARG A 143 10.53 6.58 5.94
N ASP A 144 11.17 6.66 7.10
CA ASP A 144 12.25 5.75 7.48
C ASP A 144 11.72 4.35 7.81
N GLU A 145 10.58 4.26 8.52
CA GLU A 145 9.90 3.00 8.84
C GLU A 145 9.49 2.29 7.55
N PHE A 146 8.88 3.01 6.62
CA PHE A 146 8.46 2.47 5.33
C PHE A 146 9.66 1.99 4.50
N ARG A 147 10.75 2.76 4.47
CA ARG A 147 11.98 2.37 3.78
C ARG A 147 12.52 1.06 4.35
N ARG A 148 12.58 0.91 5.67
CA ARG A 148 13.03 -0.32 6.34
C ARG A 148 12.08 -1.49 6.11
N ALA A 149 10.76 -1.28 6.25
CA ALA A 149 9.77 -2.35 6.24
C ALA A 149 9.37 -2.83 4.83
N VAL A 150 9.41 -1.94 3.83
CA VAL A 150 8.86 -2.21 2.49
C VAL A 150 9.92 -2.08 1.40
N VAL A 151 10.64 -0.95 1.35
CA VAL A 151 11.57 -0.65 0.25
C VAL A 151 12.81 -1.52 0.33
N ALA A 152 13.47 -1.62 1.48
CA ALA A 152 14.66 -2.43 1.63
C ALA A 152 14.42 -3.94 1.37
N PRO A 153 13.31 -4.56 1.84
CA PRO A 153 12.96 -5.92 1.44
C PRO A 153 12.67 -6.07 -0.06
N PHE A 154 12.09 -5.08 -0.71
CA PHE A 154 11.88 -5.07 -2.15
C PHE A 154 13.22 -5.14 -2.91
N ILE A 155 14.18 -4.29 -2.54
CA ILE A 155 15.54 -4.29 -3.13
C ILE A 155 16.23 -5.64 -2.89
N ARG A 156 16.20 -6.14 -1.64
CA ARG A 156 16.82 -7.45 -1.32
C ARG A 156 16.20 -8.62 -2.06
N GLY A 157 14.87 -8.62 -2.24
CA GLY A 157 14.19 -9.68 -2.98
C GLY A 157 14.66 -9.75 -4.44
N TYR A 158 14.72 -8.61 -5.13
CA TYR A 158 15.23 -8.58 -6.50
C TYR A 158 16.72 -8.96 -6.57
N ALA A 159 17.55 -8.53 -5.62
CA ALA A 159 18.95 -8.93 -5.54
C ALA A 159 19.12 -10.44 -5.30
N ALA A 160 18.11 -11.10 -4.72
CA ALA A 160 18.08 -12.55 -4.52
C ALA A 160 17.39 -13.33 -5.67
N GLY A 161 16.97 -12.67 -6.77
CA GLY A 161 16.27 -13.30 -7.89
C GLY A 161 14.77 -13.52 -7.66
N GLU A 162 14.20 -12.95 -6.59
CA GLU A 162 12.76 -12.96 -6.34
C GLU A 162 12.04 -11.83 -7.09
N THR A 163 10.72 -11.94 -7.20
CA THR A 163 9.86 -10.87 -7.73
C THR A 163 8.86 -10.44 -6.63
N PRO A 164 9.30 -9.68 -5.62
CA PRO A 164 8.47 -9.33 -4.47
C PRO A 164 7.31 -8.41 -4.84
N ASN A 165 6.17 -8.57 -4.16
CA ASN A 165 5.04 -7.65 -4.26
C ASN A 165 5.05 -6.67 -3.05
N PRO A 166 5.52 -5.43 -3.24
CA PRO A 166 5.65 -4.48 -2.16
C PRO A 166 4.30 -4.01 -1.61
N CYS A 167 3.24 -3.97 -2.43
CA CYS A 167 1.92 -3.52 -2.01
C CYS A 167 1.25 -4.51 -1.04
N ILE A 168 1.32 -5.81 -1.32
CA ILE A 168 0.81 -6.84 -0.41
C ILE A 168 1.59 -6.84 0.90
N ARG A 169 2.92 -6.66 0.85
CA ARG A 169 3.74 -6.52 2.04
C ARG A 169 3.37 -5.28 2.84
N CYS A 170 3.25 -4.13 2.19
CA CYS A 170 2.89 -2.87 2.82
C CYS A 170 1.55 -2.96 3.54
N ASN A 171 0.50 -3.40 2.84
CA ASN A 171 -0.83 -3.51 3.43
C ASN A 171 -0.89 -4.56 4.55
N GLY A 172 -0.27 -5.73 4.34
CA GLY A 172 -0.35 -6.85 5.29
C GLY A 172 0.44 -6.67 6.58
N SER A 173 1.49 -5.84 6.60
CA SER A 173 2.40 -5.78 7.76
C SER A 173 2.86 -4.39 8.17
N PHE A 174 2.52 -3.33 7.44
CA PHE A 174 2.97 -1.98 7.74
C PHE A 174 1.83 -0.97 7.79
N ARG A 175 1.21 -0.65 6.65
CA ARG A 175 0.24 0.45 6.52
C ARG A 175 -0.91 0.35 7.52
N PHE A 176 -1.56 -0.78 7.59
CA PHE A 176 -2.70 -0.97 8.49
C PHE A 176 -2.30 -1.05 9.96
N ALA A 177 -1.09 -1.54 10.27
CA ALA A 177 -0.58 -1.52 11.63
C ALA A 177 -0.41 -0.07 12.12
N GLU A 178 0.23 0.79 11.34
CA GLU A 178 0.45 2.19 11.68
C GLU A 178 -0.87 2.99 11.76
N LEU A 179 -1.77 2.77 10.79
CA LEU A 179 -3.08 3.43 10.78
C LEU A 179 -3.96 3.00 11.96
N LEU A 180 -3.96 1.73 12.36
CA LEU A 180 -4.71 1.24 13.50
C LEU A 180 -4.12 1.73 14.82
N ALA A 181 -2.79 1.81 14.93
CA ALA A 181 -2.12 2.40 16.08
C ALA A 181 -2.46 3.89 16.22
N PHE A 182 -2.53 4.62 15.10
CA PHE A 182 -3.01 6.00 15.11
C PHE A 182 -4.48 6.09 15.51
N ALA A 183 -5.36 5.26 14.92
CA ALA A 183 -6.80 5.25 15.24
C ALA A 183 -7.02 5.06 16.75
N GLU A 184 -6.25 4.20 17.39
CA GLU A 184 -6.29 3.99 18.83
C GLU A 184 -5.88 5.25 19.61
N ARG A 185 -4.74 5.88 19.25
CA ARG A 185 -4.29 7.15 19.86
C ARG A 185 -5.29 8.29 19.63
N ALA A 186 -5.95 8.30 18.50
CA ALA A 186 -6.99 9.26 18.14
C ALA A 186 -8.35 8.98 18.82
N GLY A 187 -8.45 7.94 19.65
CA GLY A 187 -9.68 7.55 20.29
C GLY A 187 -10.77 7.13 19.30
N ALA A 188 -10.39 6.64 18.11
CA ALA A 188 -11.32 6.21 17.08
C ALA A 188 -11.67 4.72 17.23
N SER A 189 -12.95 4.41 17.10
CA SER A 189 -13.45 3.02 17.20
C SER A 189 -13.12 2.18 15.96
N ARG A 190 -12.96 2.83 14.80
CA ARG A 190 -12.71 2.18 13.50
C ARG A 190 -11.74 2.99 12.66
N LEU A 191 -11.08 2.27 11.74
CA LEU A 191 -10.29 2.81 10.64
C LEU A 191 -11.05 2.64 9.34
N ALA A 192 -11.34 3.72 8.62
CA ALA A 192 -11.87 3.68 7.26
C ALA A 192 -10.77 3.96 6.23
N THR A 193 -10.86 3.32 5.07
CA THR A 193 -9.95 3.59 3.94
C THR A 193 -10.72 3.55 2.62
N GLY A 194 -10.22 4.26 1.60
CA GLY A 194 -10.78 4.25 0.25
C GLY A 194 -10.46 3.00 -0.58
N HIS A 195 -10.13 1.87 0.04
CA HIS A 195 -9.91 0.64 -0.71
C HIS A 195 -11.23 0.00 -1.15
N TYR A 196 -11.22 -0.57 -2.36
CA TYR A 196 -12.30 -1.38 -2.90
C TYR A 196 -12.12 -2.83 -2.45
N ALA A 197 -12.72 -3.18 -1.34
CA ALA A 197 -12.82 -4.53 -0.79
C ALA A 197 -14.04 -4.60 0.14
N ARG A 198 -14.52 -5.78 0.44
CA ARG A 198 -15.60 -6.00 1.40
C ARG A 198 -15.09 -6.79 2.59
N ILE A 199 -15.80 -6.67 3.71
CA ILE A 199 -15.63 -7.52 4.89
C ILE A 199 -16.94 -8.26 5.07
N VAL A 200 -16.87 -9.58 5.10
CA VAL A 200 -18.02 -10.47 5.27
C VAL A 200 -17.81 -11.36 6.50
N GLU A 201 -18.91 -11.83 7.08
CA GLU A 201 -18.86 -12.84 8.13
C GLU A 201 -19.07 -14.23 7.50
N ARG A 202 -18.18 -15.17 7.81
CA ARG A 202 -18.25 -16.55 7.39
C ARG A 202 -17.71 -17.45 8.50
N ASP A 203 -18.51 -18.44 8.90
CA ASP A 203 -18.15 -19.41 9.95
C ASP A 203 -17.68 -18.75 11.27
N GLY A 204 -18.29 -17.61 11.63
CA GLY A 204 -17.94 -16.83 12.81
C GLY A 204 -16.66 -15.98 12.68
N PHE A 205 -16.04 -15.94 11.51
CA PHE A 205 -14.87 -15.12 11.21
C PHE A 205 -15.23 -13.95 10.30
N ARG A 206 -14.59 -12.81 10.52
CA ARG A 206 -14.60 -11.71 9.56
C ARG A 206 -13.50 -11.93 8.56
N LEU A 207 -13.85 -11.97 7.28
CA LEU A 207 -12.93 -12.22 6.18
C LEU A 207 -13.05 -11.11 5.13
N LEU A 208 -11.96 -10.88 4.38
CA LEU A 208 -12.00 -10.05 3.20
C LEU A 208 -12.77 -10.74 2.08
N ALA A 209 -13.50 -9.95 1.30
CA ALA A 209 -14.13 -10.41 0.07
C ALA A 209 -13.86 -9.43 -1.08
N ARG A 210 -14.01 -9.93 -2.30
CA ARG A 210 -13.91 -9.12 -3.53
C ARG A 210 -14.89 -7.95 -3.45
N ALA A 211 -14.47 -6.78 -3.92
CA ALA A 211 -15.35 -5.63 -4.08
C ALA A 211 -16.45 -5.90 -5.10
N ARG A 212 -17.51 -5.08 -5.05
CA ARG A 212 -18.57 -5.09 -6.06
C ARG A 212 -18.04 -4.71 -7.45
N ASP A 213 -17.09 -3.77 -7.52
CA ASP A 213 -16.41 -3.42 -8.77
C ASP A 213 -15.25 -4.39 -9.05
N PRO A 214 -15.38 -5.31 -10.03
CA PRO A 214 -14.35 -6.31 -10.30
C PRO A 214 -13.09 -5.71 -10.93
N VAL A 215 -13.18 -4.53 -11.55
CA VAL A 215 -12.04 -3.83 -12.17
C VAL A 215 -11.20 -3.12 -11.11
N LYS A 216 -11.84 -2.66 -10.03
CA LYS A 216 -11.21 -1.94 -8.93
C LYS A 216 -10.95 -2.81 -7.71
N ASP A 217 -11.33 -4.07 -7.73
CA ASP A 217 -11.12 -5.00 -6.61
C ASP A 217 -9.68 -5.02 -6.12
N GLN A 218 -9.49 -4.72 -4.86
CA GLN A 218 -8.19 -4.67 -4.19
C GLN A 218 -8.02 -5.76 -3.13
N SER A 219 -8.96 -6.70 -3.05
CA SER A 219 -8.92 -7.81 -2.08
C SER A 219 -7.62 -8.61 -2.16
N TYR A 220 -7.04 -8.78 -3.37
CA TYR A 220 -5.73 -9.38 -3.57
C TYR A 220 -4.61 -8.62 -2.84
N MET A 221 -4.59 -7.27 -2.95
CA MET A 221 -3.56 -6.43 -2.32
C MET A 221 -3.70 -6.35 -0.80
N LEU A 222 -4.90 -6.65 -0.29
CA LEU A 222 -5.23 -6.65 1.14
C LEU A 222 -5.19 -8.06 1.75
N ALA A 223 -5.04 -9.09 0.94
CA ALA A 223 -5.24 -10.49 1.33
C ALA A 223 -4.38 -10.95 2.52
N ARG A 224 -3.26 -10.29 2.81
CA ARG A 224 -2.40 -10.61 3.97
C ARG A 224 -2.75 -9.83 5.24
N LEU A 225 -3.82 -9.04 5.25
CA LEU A 225 -4.35 -8.48 6.49
C LEU A 225 -4.76 -9.61 7.45
N ASP A 226 -4.41 -9.45 8.72
CA ASP A 226 -4.84 -10.38 9.74
C ASP A 226 -6.37 -10.29 9.92
N PRO A 227 -7.13 -11.36 9.75
CA PRO A 227 -8.59 -11.35 9.93
C PRO A 227 -9.05 -10.81 11.28
N ARG A 228 -8.23 -10.95 12.34
CA ARG A 228 -8.53 -10.42 13.68
C ARG A 228 -8.63 -8.89 13.71
N LEU A 229 -8.01 -8.20 12.76
CA LEU A 229 -8.03 -6.74 12.65
C LEU A 229 -9.27 -6.23 11.90
N LEU A 230 -9.93 -7.07 11.10
CA LEU A 230 -11.03 -6.68 10.22
C LEU A 230 -12.23 -6.11 10.98
N GLY A 231 -12.43 -6.48 12.24
CA GLY A 231 -13.45 -5.89 13.10
C GLY A 231 -13.27 -4.39 13.37
N ARG A 232 -12.05 -3.88 13.23
CA ARG A 232 -11.70 -2.46 13.41
C ARG A 232 -11.52 -1.71 12.09
N ILE A 233 -11.68 -2.38 10.96
CA ILE A 233 -11.48 -1.81 9.61
C ILE A 233 -12.82 -1.69 8.91
N TRP A 234 -12.95 -0.64 8.13
CA TRP A 234 -14.11 -0.39 7.28
C TRP A 234 -13.68 0.06 5.89
N PHE A 235 -14.26 -0.54 4.88
CA PHE A 235 -14.08 -0.20 3.46
C PHE A 235 -15.39 0.36 2.90
N PRO A 236 -15.65 1.67 3.04
CA PRO A 236 -16.92 2.28 2.63
C PRO A 236 -17.25 2.05 1.15
N LEU A 237 -16.21 1.94 0.30
CA LEU A 237 -16.35 1.84 -1.15
C LEU A 237 -16.50 0.39 -1.66
N GLY A 238 -16.49 -0.59 -0.76
CA GLY A 238 -16.56 -2.00 -1.15
C GLY A 238 -17.82 -2.39 -1.93
N GLU A 239 -18.93 -1.70 -1.68
CA GLU A 239 -20.22 -1.91 -2.34
C GLU A 239 -20.51 -0.90 -3.46
N GLN A 240 -19.52 -0.08 -3.84
CA GLN A 240 -19.65 0.92 -4.92
C GLN A 240 -18.78 0.54 -6.12
N THR A 241 -19.23 0.97 -7.31
CA THR A 241 -18.38 1.03 -8.49
C THR A 241 -17.55 2.32 -8.48
N LYS A 242 -16.48 2.35 -9.25
CA LYS A 242 -15.65 3.56 -9.39
C LYS A 242 -16.42 4.75 -9.96
N ASP A 243 -17.36 4.50 -10.87
CA ASP A 243 -18.18 5.55 -11.48
C ASP A 243 -19.18 6.12 -10.44
N GLU A 244 -19.78 5.29 -9.61
CA GLU A 244 -20.61 5.73 -8.48
C GLU A 244 -19.82 6.61 -7.50
N THR A 245 -18.59 6.19 -7.16
CA THR A 245 -17.69 6.95 -6.28
C THR A 245 -17.31 8.32 -6.87
N ARG A 246 -17.02 8.39 -8.18
CA ARG A 246 -16.74 9.67 -8.86
C ARG A 246 -17.97 10.58 -8.90
N ALA A 247 -19.13 10.05 -9.24
CA ALA A 247 -20.37 10.80 -9.25
C ALA A 247 -20.73 11.34 -7.85
N GLU A 248 -20.45 10.58 -6.80
CA GLU A 248 -20.63 11.04 -5.42
C GLU A 248 -19.64 12.16 -5.07
N ALA A 249 -18.36 12.03 -5.44
CA ALA A 249 -17.36 13.06 -5.25
C ALA A 249 -17.71 14.38 -5.95
N GLU A 250 -18.22 14.32 -7.17
CA GLU A 250 -18.66 15.48 -7.94
C GLU A 250 -19.85 16.16 -7.29
N ARG A 251 -20.88 15.41 -6.91
CA ARG A 251 -22.06 15.93 -6.19
C ARG A 251 -21.69 16.61 -4.88
N ALA A 252 -20.70 16.09 -4.18
CA ALA A 252 -20.20 16.64 -2.92
C ALA A 252 -19.19 17.80 -3.11
N GLY A 253 -18.88 18.18 -4.37
CA GLY A 253 -17.96 19.28 -4.68
C GLY A 253 -16.51 19.00 -4.26
N LEU A 254 -16.07 17.72 -4.25
CA LEU A 254 -14.72 17.35 -3.84
C LEU A 254 -13.69 17.75 -4.89
N ALA A 255 -12.74 18.61 -4.53
CA ALA A 255 -11.63 19.00 -5.42
C ALA A 255 -10.78 17.79 -5.88
N ALA A 256 -10.71 16.74 -5.07
CA ALA A 256 -10.00 15.50 -5.36
C ALA A 256 -10.54 14.73 -6.58
N SER A 257 -11.77 15.00 -7.05
CA SER A 257 -12.40 14.35 -8.20
C SER A 257 -11.57 14.48 -9.50
N ARG A 258 -10.72 15.50 -9.60
CA ARG A 258 -9.90 15.83 -10.78
C ARG A 258 -8.49 15.23 -10.76
N ARG A 259 -8.06 14.54 -9.69
CA ARG A 259 -6.71 13.97 -9.61
C ARG A 259 -6.60 12.63 -10.31
N ALA A 260 -5.47 12.41 -11.00
CA ALA A 260 -5.13 11.14 -11.62
C ALA A 260 -4.87 10.05 -10.55
N GLU A 261 -5.17 8.80 -10.88
CA GLU A 261 -4.96 7.66 -10.01
C GLU A 261 -3.51 7.15 -10.10
N SER A 262 -2.94 6.75 -8.96
CA SER A 262 -1.65 6.04 -8.91
C SER A 262 -1.85 4.58 -9.29
N GLN A 263 -1.09 4.07 -10.26
CA GLN A 263 -1.24 2.69 -10.76
C GLN A 263 -0.08 1.75 -10.42
N GLU A 264 1.02 2.25 -9.85
CA GLU A 264 2.26 1.50 -9.58
C GLU A 264 2.64 1.52 -8.10
N ALA A 265 3.74 0.83 -7.76
CA ALA A 265 4.29 0.91 -6.41
C ALA A 265 4.62 2.37 -6.08
N CYS A 266 3.99 2.91 -5.04
CA CYS A 266 3.95 4.34 -4.75
C CYS A 266 5.34 4.98 -4.62
N PHE A 267 6.35 4.24 -4.12
CA PHE A 267 7.70 4.75 -3.93
C PHE A 267 8.53 4.84 -5.22
N LEU A 268 8.08 4.20 -6.32
CA LEU A 268 8.72 4.31 -7.62
C LEU A 268 8.36 5.60 -8.36
N GLY A 269 7.25 6.26 -7.97
CA GLY A 269 6.80 7.53 -8.55
C GLY A 269 6.74 7.52 -10.08
N GLY A 270 6.19 6.45 -10.68
CA GLY A 270 6.10 6.29 -12.14
C GLY A 270 7.39 5.86 -12.85
N GLY A 271 8.48 5.64 -12.09
CA GLY A 271 9.76 5.19 -12.63
C GLY A 271 9.85 3.68 -12.87
N ASP A 272 10.71 3.26 -13.81
CA ASP A 272 11.03 1.84 -14.01
C ASP A 272 11.73 1.28 -12.75
N TYR A 273 11.25 0.15 -12.25
CA TYR A 273 11.85 -0.52 -11.08
C TYR A 273 13.31 -0.94 -11.31
N ARG A 274 13.72 -1.17 -12.56
CA ARG A 274 15.12 -1.53 -12.90
C ARG A 274 16.06 -0.36 -12.67
N ASP A 275 15.65 0.85 -13.08
CA ASP A 275 16.41 2.07 -12.85
C ASP A 275 16.48 2.40 -11.35
N PHE A 276 15.38 2.18 -10.65
CA PHE A 276 15.32 2.28 -9.21
C PHE A 276 16.34 1.33 -8.54
N LEU A 277 16.34 0.04 -8.89
CA LEU A 277 17.25 -0.96 -8.32
C LEU A 277 18.73 -0.60 -8.56
N ARG A 278 19.07 -0.12 -9.78
CA ARG A 278 20.45 0.35 -10.09
C ARG A 278 20.86 1.52 -9.20
N ARG A 279 20.00 2.53 -9.04
CA ARG A 279 20.27 3.67 -8.15
C ARG A 279 20.45 3.26 -6.69
N HIS A 280 19.79 2.20 -6.27
CA HIS A 280 19.87 1.69 -4.91
C HIS A 280 20.87 0.55 -4.71
N GLY A 281 21.86 0.44 -5.60
CA GLY A 281 23.05 -0.39 -5.40
C GLY A 281 22.88 -1.86 -5.75
N VAL A 282 21.83 -2.24 -6.49
CA VAL A 282 21.76 -3.59 -7.06
C VAL A 282 22.69 -3.62 -8.28
N ALA A 283 23.77 -4.37 -8.17
CA ALA A 283 24.84 -4.41 -9.17
C ALA A 283 24.29 -4.87 -10.54
N ALA A 284 24.59 -4.10 -11.58
CA ALA A 284 24.31 -4.45 -12.96
C ALA A 284 25.52 -5.21 -13.54
N GLU A 285 25.64 -6.48 -13.17
CA GLU A 285 26.72 -7.33 -13.67
C GLU A 285 26.26 -8.08 -14.92
N PRO A 286 27.01 -8.00 -16.03
CA PRO A 286 26.71 -8.80 -17.22
C PRO A 286 26.74 -10.29 -16.91
N GLY A 287 25.72 -11.01 -17.35
CA GLY A 287 25.62 -12.45 -17.20
C GLY A 287 25.08 -13.10 -18.46
N GLU A 288 24.83 -14.39 -18.41
CA GLU A 288 24.42 -15.18 -19.56
C GLU A 288 22.93 -15.50 -19.55
N ILE A 289 22.34 -15.47 -20.74
CA ILE A 289 21.03 -16.05 -21.01
C ILE A 289 21.27 -17.41 -21.68
N ILE A 290 20.77 -18.48 -21.02
CA ILE A 290 20.92 -19.87 -21.48
C ILE A 290 19.53 -20.50 -21.68
N ASP A 291 19.47 -21.55 -22.49
CA ASP A 291 18.26 -22.39 -22.56
C ASP A 291 18.29 -23.51 -21.51
N GLU A 292 17.24 -24.37 -21.52
CA GLU A 292 17.10 -25.51 -20.59
C GLU A 292 18.22 -26.56 -20.75
N ASP A 293 18.85 -26.64 -21.93
CA ASP A 293 20.00 -27.52 -22.20
C ASP A 293 21.35 -26.89 -21.79
N GLY A 294 21.32 -25.65 -21.24
CA GLY A 294 22.54 -24.89 -20.90
C GLY A 294 23.23 -24.22 -22.08
N ARG A 295 22.61 -24.19 -23.28
CA ARG A 295 23.21 -23.55 -24.46
C ARG A 295 23.07 -22.04 -24.35
N HIS A 296 24.13 -21.33 -24.65
CA HIS A 296 24.13 -19.87 -24.69
C HIS A 296 23.12 -19.32 -25.72
N ARG A 297 22.31 -18.37 -25.29
CA ARG A 297 21.29 -17.68 -26.11
C ARG A 297 21.52 -16.17 -26.19
N GLY A 298 22.27 -15.59 -25.27
CA GLY A 298 22.56 -14.17 -25.23
C GLY A 298 23.17 -13.72 -23.91
N LYS A 299 23.25 -12.40 -23.74
CA LYS A 299 23.75 -11.78 -22.50
C LYS A 299 22.72 -10.83 -21.92
N HIS A 300 22.80 -10.62 -20.62
CA HIS A 300 21.99 -9.63 -19.90
C HIS A 300 22.87 -8.69 -19.07
N ALA A 301 22.32 -7.53 -18.70
CA ALA A 301 23.01 -6.53 -17.86
C ALA A 301 22.74 -6.69 -16.36
N GLY A 302 22.06 -7.75 -15.95
CA GLY A 302 21.68 -8.06 -14.58
C GLY A 302 20.46 -8.97 -14.55
N PHE A 303 20.54 -10.15 -13.91
CA PHE A 303 19.46 -11.15 -13.83
C PHE A 303 18.19 -10.59 -13.17
N TRP A 304 18.32 -9.68 -12.22
CA TRP A 304 17.24 -9.05 -11.49
C TRP A 304 16.30 -8.18 -12.37
N GLY A 305 16.73 -7.86 -13.58
CA GLY A 305 15.90 -7.20 -14.60
C GLY A 305 14.88 -8.13 -15.27
N PHE A 306 14.88 -9.42 -14.90
CA PHE A 306 14.03 -10.44 -15.51
C PHE A 306 13.10 -11.07 -14.48
N THR A 307 11.91 -11.44 -14.93
CA THR A 307 10.88 -12.06 -14.08
C THR A 307 10.38 -13.33 -14.75
N THR A 308 10.21 -14.41 -14.00
CA THR A 308 9.65 -15.68 -14.50
C THR A 308 8.34 -15.43 -15.26
N GLY A 309 8.25 -15.96 -16.49
CA GLY A 309 7.14 -15.75 -17.42
C GLY A 309 7.27 -14.49 -18.31
N GLN A 310 8.33 -13.69 -18.18
CA GLN A 310 8.59 -12.56 -19.05
C GLN A 310 8.92 -13.05 -20.47
N ARG A 311 8.24 -12.48 -21.49
CA ARG A 311 8.45 -12.78 -22.91
C ARG A 311 9.20 -11.67 -23.64
N ARG A 312 8.93 -10.39 -23.28
CA ARG A 312 9.48 -9.23 -23.99
C ARG A 312 10.74 -8.73 -23.34
N GLY A 313 11.65 -8.13 -24.15
CA GLY A 313 12.87 -7.51 -23.63
C GLY A 313 13.95 -8.51 -23.24
N LEU A 314 13.94 -9.73 -23.79
CA LEU A 314 14.98 -10.74 -23.53
C LEU A 314 16.28 -10.46 -24.29
N GLY A 315 16.23 -9.74 -25.42
CA GLY A 315 17.41 -9.46 -26.26
C GLY A 315 17.96 -10.67 -27.00
N VAL A 316 17.18 -11.77 -27.07
CA VAL A 316 17.57 -13.01 -27.75
C VAL A 316 16.76 -13.23 -29.03
N SER A 317 17.42 -13.74 -30.07
CA SER A 317 16.76 -14.19 -31.31
C SER A 317 16.39 -15.64 -31.22
N SER A 318 15.14 -15.97 -31.59
CA SER A 318 14.65 -17.34 -31.66
C SER A 318 13.55 -17.46 -32.70
N HIS A 319 13.42 -18.64 -33.32
CA HIS A 319 12.32 -18.99 -34.22
C HIS A 319 10.97 -19.20 -33.48
N GLN A 320 11.03 -19.48 -32.19
CA GLN A 320 9.87 -19.66 -31.32
C GLN A 320 9.91 -18.64 -30.16
N PRO A 321 8.74 -18.23 -29.64
CA PRO A 321 8.70 -17.37 -28.48
C PRO A 321 9.38 -18.01 -27.28
N LEU A 322 10.37 -17.29 -26.71
CA LEU A 322 11.02 -17.68 -25.46
C LEU A 322 10.49 -16.89 -24.28
N TYR A 323 10.50 -17.54 -23.12
CA TYR A 323 10.05 -16.98 -21.86
C TYR A 323 11.14 -17.20 -20.80
N VAL A 324 11.27 -16.27 -19.86
CA VAL A 324 12.12 -16.48 -18.69
C VAL A 324 11.52 -17.61 -17.85
N LEU A 325 12.24 -18.67 -17.67
CA LEU A 325 11.86 -19.82 -16.82
C LEU A 325 12.30 -19.61 -15.38
N SER A 326 13.55 -19.17 -15.19
CA SER A 326 14.12 -18.88 -13.88
C SER A 326 15.26 -17.87 -13.98
N THR A 327 15.63 -17.30 -12.84
CA THR A 327 16.84 -16.50 -12.65
C THR A 327 17.67 -17.11 -11.54
N ASP A 328 18.99 -17.19 -11.73
CA ASP A 328 19.93 -17.64 -10.72
C ASP A 328 20.86 -16.47 -10.32
N ALA A 329 20.70 -16.01 -9.08
CA ALA A 329 21.48 -14.90 -8.56
C ALA A 329 22.95 -15.27 -8.30
N GLN A 330 23.25 -16.54 -7.97
CA GLN A 330 24.61 -17.01 -7.68
C GLN A 330 25.42 -17.22 -8.96
N ALA A 331 24.79 -17.86 -9.95
CA ALA A 331 25.41 -18.09 -11.25
C ALA A 331 25.32 -16.86 -12.17
N ASN A 332 24.59 -15.82 -11.78
CA ASN A 332 24.28 -14.66 -12.60
C ASN A 332 23.74 -15.03 -13.99
N THR A 333 22.75 -15.95 -14.02
CA THR A 333 22.19 -16.49 -15.26
C THR A 333 20.68 -16.32 -15.31
N VAL A 334 20.17 -16.21 -16.54
CA VAL A 334 18.73 -16.21 -16.86
C VAL A 334 18.47 -17.42 -17.75
N VAL A 335 17.59 -18.33 -17.30
CA VAL A 335 17.19 -19.51 -18.09
C VAL A 335 15.94 -19.15 -18.89
N VAL A 336 15.98 -19.42 -20.20
CA VAL A 336 14.84 -19.20 -21.10
C VAL A 336 14.42 -20.48 -21.80
N GLY A 337 13.13 -20.60 -22.09
CA GLY A 337 12.58 -21.76 -22.79
C GLY A 337 11.19 -21.49 -23.34
N PRO A 338 10.55 -22.50 -23.93
CA PRO A 338 9.19 -22.42 -24.44
C PRO A 338 8.19 -22.18 -23.29
N ARG A 339 6.98 -21.76 -23.63
CA ARG A 339 5.92 -21.46 -22.64
C ARG A 339 5.55 -22.68 -21.81
N GLU A 340 5.57 -23.84 -22.43
CA GLU A 340 5.20 -25.12 -21.83
C GLU A 340 6.07 -25.45 -20.62
N SER A 341 7.33 -25.09 -20.64
CA SER A 341 8.28 -25.29 -19.51
C SER A 341 7.97 -24.41 -18.29
N LEU A 342 7.09 -23.42 -18.42
CA LEU A 342 6.59 -22.63 -17.29
C LEU A 342 5.41 -23.30 -16.57
N ALA A 343 4.86 -24.37 -17.10
CA ALA A 343 3.69 -25.01 -16.56
C ALA A 343 4.00 -25.67 -15.21
N VAL A 344 3.27 -25.28 -14.17
CA VAL A 344 3.31 -25.90 -12.85
C VAL A 344 1.91 -26.34 -12.44
N GLU A 345 1.80 -27.55 -11.92
CA GLU A 345 0.54 -28.13 -11.42
C GLU A 345 0.43 -28.04 -9.90
N THR A 346 1.55 -27.73 -9.24
CA THR A 346 1.61 -27.60 -7.79
C THR A 346 2.28 -26.31 -7.39
N ILE A 347 1.65 -25.58 -6.47
CA ILE A 347 2.19 -24.36 -5.88
C ILE A 347 2.30 -24.55 -4.36
N SER A 348 3.45 -24.22 -3.78
CA SER A 348 3.63 -24.15 -2.33
C SER A 348 3.80 -22.72 -1.89
N ALA A 349 3.10 -22.30 -0.83
CA ALA A 349 3.18 -20.95 -0.29
C ALA A 349 3.38 -20.96 1.21
N ARG A 350 4.25 -20.05 1.70
CA ARG A 350 4.39 -19.78 3.14
C ARG A 350 3.36 -18.75 3.57
N GLY A 351 2.44 -19.15 4.46
CA GLY A 351 1.35 -18.27 4.84
C GLY A 351 0.34 -18.94 5.77
N ARG A 352 -0.92 -18.52 5.67
CA ARG A 352 -2.00 -19.06 6.51
C ARG A 352 -3.27 -19.32 5.71
N LEU A 353 -3.99 -20.36 6.08
CA LEU A 353 -5.43 -20.44 5.84
C LEU A 353 -6.13 -19.66 6.96
N TYR A 354 -7.13 -18.89 6.63
CA TYR A 354 -7.93 -18.09 7.57
C TYR A 354 -9.14 -18.89 8.07
N VAL A 355 -9.64 -19.78 7.23
CA VAL A 355 -10.61 -20.81 7.52
C VAL A 355 -10.17 -22.10 6.82
N GLN A 356 -10.63 -23.24 7.32
CA GLN A 356 -10.29 -24.51 6.71
C GLN A 356 -11.10 -24.70 5.42
N VAL A 357 -10.41 -25.02 4.33
CA VAL A 357 -10.99 -25.30 3.02
C VAL A 357 -10.20 -26.41 2.34
N ASP A 358 -10.90 -27.33 1.68
CA ASP A 358 -10.26 -28.40 0.89
C ASP A 358 -10.07 -28.00 -0.57
N ARG A 359 -10.79 -26.98 -1.03
CA ARG A 359 -10.71 -26.42 -2.37
C ARG A 359 -10.85 -24.89 -2.34
N ALA A 360 -10.15 -24.23 -3.25
CA ALA A 360 -10.23 -22.78 -3.42
C ALA A 360 -9.82 -22.38 -4.84
N GLU A 361 -10.22 -21.20 -5.27
CA GLU A 361 -9.63 -20.51 -6.42
C GLU A 361 -8.34 -19.81 -6.00
N VAL A 362 -7.23 -20.01 -6.72
CA VAL A 362 -5.95 -19.36 -6.42
C VAL A 362 -5.60 -18.31 -7.46
N LYS A 363 -5.14 -17.13 -6.98
CA LYS A 363 -4.46 -16.11 -7.78
C LYS A 363 -3.04 -15.96 -7.27
N TRP A 364 -2.06 -16.00 -8.18
CA TRP A 364 -0.64 -15.78 -7.88
C TRP A 364 -0.09 -14.47 -8.47
N ARG A 365 -0.91 -13.69 -9.14
CA ARG A 365 -0.64 -12.33 -9.61
C ARG A 365 -1.92 -11.50 -9.57
N TYR A 366 -1.80 -10.22 -9.37
CA TYR A 366 -2.95 -9.31 -9.27
C TYR A 366 -3.91 -9.41 -10.47
N ARG A 367 -3.35 -9.42 -11.69
CA ARG A 367 -4.14 -9.45 -12.94
C ARG A 367 -4.30 -10.85 -13.53
N SER A 368 -3.84 -11.92 -12.86
CA SER A 368 -4.08 -13.28 -13.37
C SER A 368 -5.53 -13.70 -13.14
N PRO A 369 -6.09 -14.55 -14.01
CA PRO A 369 -7.32 -15.26 -13.69
C PRO A 369 -7.09 -16.11 -12.44
N ALA A 370 -8.16 -16.44 -11.73
CA ALA A 370 -8.13 -17.42 -10.67
C ALA A 370 -8.20 -18.83 -11.26
N VAL A 371 -7.50 -19.78 -10.66
CA VAL A 371 -7.50 -21.20 -11.07
C VAL A 371 -7.97 -22.05 -9.89
N PRO A 372 -8.94 -22.94 -10.07
CA PRO A 372 -9.36 -23.87 -9.02
C PRO A 372 -8.23 -24.81 -8.61
N ALA A 373 -8.15 -25.11 -7.32
CA ALA A 373 -7.13 -25.99 -6.76
C ALA A 373 -7.64 -26.76 -5.54
N ALA A 374 -7.11 -27.96 -5.33
CA ALA A 374 -7.19 -28.63 -4.04
C ALA A 374 -6.16 -28.00 -3.10
N VAL A 375 -6.54 -27.81 -1.84
CA VAL A 375 -5.76 -27.13 -0.81
C VAL A 375 -5.32 -28.13 0.25
N VAL A 376 -4.01 -28.22 0.49
CA VAL A 376 -3.45 -29.05 1.55
C VAL A 376 -2.69 -28.14 2.51
N GLN A 377 -3.15 -28.07 3.76
CA GLN A 377 -2.46 -27.32 4.81
C GLN A 377 -1.11 -27.97 5.14
N THR A 378 -0.09 -27.14 5.39
CA THR A 378 1.25 -27.55 5.80
C THR A 378 1.64 -26.81 7.08
N GLU A 379 2.72 -27.23 7.75
CA GLU A 379 3.21 -26.55 8.98
C GLU A 379 3.51 -25.05 8.79
N ARG A 380 3.97 -24.65 7.58
CA ARG A 380 4.40 -23.28 7.29
C ARG A 380 3.48 -22.52 6.32
N GLY A 381 2.36 -23.14 5.93
CA GLY A 381 1.44 -22.55 4.98
C GLY A 381 0.53 -23.56 4.33
N PHE A 382 0.57 -23.64 3.00
CA PHE A 382 -0.28 -24.55 2.24
C PHE A 382 0.36 -24.96 0.91
N ARG A 383 -0.08 -26.12 0.40
CA ARG A 383 0.23 -26.62 -0.94
C ARG A 383 -1.07 -26.67 -1.74
N LEU A 384 -0.99 -26.28 -3.00
CA LEU A 384 -2.10 -26.22 -3.93
C LEU A 384 -1.83 -27.19 -5.08
N HIS A 385 -2.79 -28.07 -5.36
CA HIS A 385 -2.81 -28.90 -6.56
C HIS A 385 -3.83 -28.29 -7.52
N LEU A 386 -3.32 -27.72 -8.61
CA LEU A 386 -4.11 -26.93 -9.55
C LEU A 386 -4.88 -27.83 -10.50
N ASP A 387 -6.14 -27.49 -10.82
CA ASP A 387 -6.94 -28.22 -11.82
C ASP A 387 -6.48 -27.95 -13.27
N ALA A 388 -5.75 -26.87 -13.48
CA ALA A 388 -5.10 -26.53 -14.75
C ALA A 388 -3.72 -25.93 -14.50
N PRO A 389 -2.74 -26.15 -15.38
CA PRO A 389 -1.39 -25.65 -15.20
C PRO A 389 -1.33 -24.13 -15.05
N ALA A 390 -0.57 -23.65 -14.07
CA ALA A 390 -0.23 -22.24 -13.90
C ALA A 390 1.05 -21.90 -14.66
N TYR A 391 1.11 -20.70 -15.21
CA TYR A 391 2.27 -20.20 -15.94
C TYR A 391 2.84 -18.95 -15.28
N GLY A 392 4.16 -18.88 -15.21
CA GLY A 392 4.86 -17.70 -14.67
C GLY A 392 4.62 -17.51 -13.18
N VAL A 393 4.57 -18.56 -12.41
CA VAL A 393 4.62 -18.56 -10.95
C VAL A 393 6.02 -18.12 -10.54
N SER A 394 6.14 -16.99 -9.83
CA SER A 394 7.44 -16.39 -9.49
C SER A 394 7.65 -16.38 -7.98
N PRO A 395 8.84 -16.75 -7.48
CA PRO A 395 9.21 -16.58 -6.08
C PRO A 395 9.03 -15.12 -5.64
N GLY A 396 8.56 -14.91 -4.41
CA GLY A 396 8.30 -13.58 -3.85
C GLY A 396 6.92 -12.99 -4.16
N GLN A 397 6.18 -13.57 -5.11
CA GLN A 397 4.78 -13.24 -5.34
C GLN A 397 3.87 -13.83 -4.25
N ALA A 398 2.63 -13.34 -4.19
CA ALA A 398 1.65 -13.88 -3.26
C ALA A 398 0.69 -14.86 -3.95
N ALA A 399 0.41 -15.97 -3.27
CA ALA A 399 -0.74 -16.81 -3.56
C ALA A 399 -1.90 -16.39 -2.66
N VAL A 400 -3.02 -16.00 -3.26
CA VAL A 400 -4.25 -15.62 -2.55
C VAL A 400 -5.36 -16.58 -2.93
N LEU A 401 -5.98 -17.16 -1.92
CA LEU A 401 -7.03 -18.17 -2.06
C LEU A 401 -8.40 -17.52 -1.87
N TYR A 402 -9.27 -17.80 -2.80
CA TYR A 402 -10.67 -17.36 -2.77
C TYR A 402 -11.61 -18.55 -2.75
N ASP A 403 -12.67 -18.42 -2.00
CA ASP A 403 -13.82 -19.33 -2.05
C ASP A 403 -15.09 -18.46 -2.09
N ASP A 404 -15.84 -18.58 -3.18
CA ASP A 404 -16.99 -17.70 -3.50
C ASP A 404 -16.68 -16.19 -3.34
N GLY A 405 -15.53 -15.77 -3.86
CA GLY A 405 -15.07 -14.37 -3.76
C GLY A 405 -14.57 -13.93 -2.40
N VAL A 406 -14.59 -14.77 -1.38
CA VAL A 406 -14.07 -14.53 -0.03
C VAL A 406 -12.62 -14.98 0.05
N VAL A 407 -11.73 -14.17 0.62
CA VAL A 407 -10.33 -14.53 0.84
C VAL A 407 -10.23 -15.48 2.02
N VAL A 408 -9.92 -16.74 1.74
CA VAL A 408 -9.83 -17.84 2.72
C VAL A 408 -8.41 -18.19 3.12
N GLY A 409 -7.42 -17.60 2.48
CA GLY A 409 -6.01 -17.77 2.82
C GLY A 409 -5.09 -16.94 1.94
N ALA A 410 -3.87 -16.67 2.42
CA ALA A 410 -2.83 -16.00 1.67
C ALA A 410 -1.43 -16.42 2.13
N GLY A 411 -0.49 -16.47 1.18
CA GLY A 411 0.92 -16.81 1.43
C GLY A 411 1.84 -16.19 0.41
N VAL A 412 3.14 -16.38 0.60
CA VAL A 412 4.20 -15.95 -0.33
C VAL A 412 4.82 -17.20 -0.95
N LEU A 413 5.04 -17.15 -2.25
CA LEU A 413 5.62 -18.20 -3.08
C LEU A 413 7.12 -18.32 -2.89
#